data_665157ef507f54d499e1af2db11ad1f9
#
_entry.id   665157ef507f54d499e1af2db11ad1f9
#
_cell.length_a   1.000
_cell.length_b   1.000
_cell.length_c   1.000
_cell.angle_alpha   90.00
_cell.angle_beta   90.00
_cell.angle_gamma   90.00
#
_symmetry.space_group_name_H-M   'P 1'
#
loop_
_entity.id
_entity.type
_entity.pdbx_description
1 polymer ?
#
loop_
_entity_poly.entity_id
_entity_poly.type
_entity_poly.pdbx_seq_one_letter_code
_entity_poly.pdbx_strand_id
1 'polypeptide(L)'
;SKPGKVEPEHHPEKTEGVSVVFHCEQEIPCDPCTSVCPQQAISTGDDIRGRPTFIGDEIGVACNGCTKCVTICPGLAITLVDYRKDDDYPTVSLAHEFLKDDIRPGDTVNVLDTEGTPLGQAEVARVASGKKMDRTLLVRIKAPRAIATRIAGIQVQRPEAAEPMARYVSRLTDDTVVCRCERVTAGEIRELIRQGMRDVNEIKTVTRTGMGACGAKTCGSLVDYLFRQEGVALDERIPNVPRPLFVEVPLGVFSGLQKGR
;
A
#
# COMPACT_ATOMS: atom_id res chain seq x y z
N SER A 1 0.81 12.80 -27.04
CA SER A 1 -0.22 11.76 -27.23
C SER A 1 -0.39 10.99 -25.93
N LYS A 2 -1.59 10.98 -25.36
CA LYS A 2 -1.93 10.15 -24.20
C LYS A 2 -1.90 8.68 -24.63
N PRO A 3 -1.33 7.74 -23.85
CA PRO A 3 -1.42 6.33 -24.15
C PRO A 3 -2.92 5.95 -24.15
N GLY A 4 -3.34 5.22 -25.19
CA GLY A 4 -4.71 4.76 -25.32
C GLY A 4 -5.09 3.87 -24.13
N LYS A 5 -6.31 4.06 -23.62
CA LYS A 5 -6.91 3.15 -22.65
C LYS A 5 -6.96 1.75 -23.29
N VAL A 6 -6.16 0.84 -22.79
CA VAL A 6 -6.32 -0.59 -23.08
C VAL A 6 -7.48 -1.02 -22.18
N GLU A 7 -8.64 -1.31 -22.77
CA GLU A 7 -9.71 -1.97 -22.04
C GLU A 7 -9.18 -3.31 -21.54
N PRO A 8 -9.39 -3.66 -20.26
CA PRO A 8 -8.97 -4.97 -19.76
C PRO A 8 -9.71 -6.05 -20.57
N GLU A 9 -8.95 -6.93 -21.22
CA GLU A 9 -9.52 -8.12 -21.85
C GLU A 9 -10.27 -8.90 -20.77
N HIS A 10 -11.59 -8.89 -20.86
CA HIS A 10 -12.43 -9.72 -20.02
C HIS A 10 -12.11 -11.19 -20.32
N HIS A 11 -11.44 -11.85 -19.39
CA HIS A 11 -11.37 -13.30 -19.40
C HIS A 11 -12.78 -13.89 -19.43
N PRO A 12 -13.04 -14.92 -20.24
CA PRO A 12 -14.36 -15.52 -20.31
C PRO A 12 -14.85 -15.88 -18.91
N GLU A 13 -16.04 -15.42 -18.56
CA GLU A 13 -16.66 -15.73 -17.29
C GLU A 13 -16.80 -17.26 -17.15
N LYS A 14 -15.90 -17.88 -16.41
CA LYS A 14 -16.13 -19.25 -15.93
C LYS A 14 -17.29 -19.19 -14.97
N THR A 15 -18.40 -19.75 -15.38
CA THR A 15 -19.64 -19.75 -14.63
C THR A 15 -19.70 -20.86 -13.58
N GLU A 16 -18.71 -21.76 -13.55
CA GLU A 16 -18.67 -22.91 -12.65
C GLU A 16 -17.24 -23.09 -12.06
N GLY A 17 -17.16 -23.47 -10.79
CA GLY A 17 -15.88 -23.77 -10.13
C GLY A 17 -15.20 -22.56 -9.51
N VAL A 18 -13.88 -22.45 -9.72
CA VAL A 18 -13.08 -21.33 -9.20
C VAL A 18 -12.40 -20.61 -10.36
N SER A 19 -12.69 -19.32 -10.46
CA SER A 19 -12.04 -18.42 -11.42
C SER A 19 -10.87 -17.69 -10.78
N VAL A 20 -9.72 -17.67 -11.47
CA VAL A 20 -8.55 -16.87 -11.08
C VAL A 20 -8.60 -15.56 -11.87
N VAL A 21 -8.63 -14.44 -11.16
CA VAL A 21 -8.66 -13.12 -11.79
C VAL A 21 -7.34 -12.41 -11.53
N PHE A 22 -6.71 -11.97 -12.59
CA PHE A 22 -5.45 -11.22 -12.53
C PHE A 22 -5.75 -9.74 -12.80
N HIS A 23 -5.43 -8.91 -11.85
CA HIS A 23 -5.48 -7.44 -11.92
C HIS A 23 -4.08 -6.85 -12.19
N CYS A 24 -3.15 -7.69 -12.60
CA CYS A 24 -1.78 -7.31 -12.90
C CYS A 24 -1.71 -6.72 -14.32
N GLU A 25 -1.55 -5.40 -14.42
CA GLU A 25 -1.55 -4.69 -15.70
C GLU A 25 -0.14 -4.37 -16.22
N GLN A 26 0.87 -4.49 -15.36
CA GLN A 26 2.24 -4.11 -15.69
C GLN A 26 3.08 -5.30 -16.17
N GLU A 27 3.82 -5.08 -17.25
CA GLU A 27 4.82 -6.02 -17.75
C GLU A 27 6.14 -5.82 -16.99
N ILE A 28 6.25 -6.47 -15.84
CA ILE A 28 7.43 -6.41 -14.96
C ILE A 28 7.95 -7.82 -14.70
N PRO A 29 9.25 -7.99 -14.43
CA PRO A 29 9.84 -9.32 -14.14
C PRO A 29 9.41 -9.81 -12.75
N CYS A 30 8.16 -10.26 -12.64
CA CYS A 30 7.55 -10.72 -11.39
C CYS A 30 6.66 -11.92 -11.67
N ASP A 31 7.03 -13.10 -11.15
CA ASP A 31 6.31 -14.34 -11.38
C ASP A 31 6.10 -15.27 -10.17
N PRO A 32 6.06 -14.82 -8.90
CA PRO A 32 5.87 -15.71 -7.76
C PRO A 32 4.59 -16.55 -7.84
N CYS A 33 3.56 -16.04 -8.53
CA CYS A 33 2.28 -16.73 -8.69
C CYS A 33 2.39 -18.00 -9.55
N THR A 34 3.30 -18.04 -10.52
CA THR A 34 3.53 -19.23 -11.35
C THR A 34 4.16 -20.35 -10.53
N SER A 35 5.23 -20.02 -9.80
CA SER A 35 6.00 -20.99 -9.00
C SER A 35 5.25 -21.55 -7.81
N VAL A 36 4.31 -20.79 -7.22
CA VAL A 36 3.55 -21.23 -6.04
C VAL A 36 2.34 -22.10 -6.39
N CYS A 37 1.89 -22.07 -7.65
CA CYS A 37 0.71 -22.82 -8.08
C CYS A 37 0.98 -24.34 -8.02
N PRO A 38 0.28 -25.11 -7.14
CA PRO A 38 0.55 -26.54 -7.00
C PRO A 38 0.12 -27.34 -8.23
N GLN A 39 -0.70 -26.76 -9.08
CA GLN A 39 -1.20 -27.36 -10.32
C GLN A 39 -0.45 -26.87 -11.55
N GLN A 40 0.52 -25.95 -11.36
CA GLN A 40 1.28 -25.35 -12.47
C GLN A 40 0.37 -24.73 -13.55
N ALA A 41 -0.79 -24.22 -13.13
CA ALA A 41 -1.83 -23.70 -14.02
C ALA A 41 -1.81 -22.17 -14.19
N ILE A 42 -0.69 -21.52 -13.84
CA ILE A 42 -0.45 -20.10 -14.06
C ILE A 42 0.85 -19.96 -14.85
N SER A 43 0.82 -19.20 -15.93
CA SER A 43 1.97 -18.96 -16.80
C SER A 43 2.08 -17.48 -17.15
N THR A 44 3.32 -17.00 -17.31
CA THR A 44 3.64 -15.68 -17.90
C THR A 44 4.08 -15.82 -19.37
N GLY A 45 3.94 -17.02 -19.97
CA GLY A 45 4.48 -17.33 -21.29
C GLY A 45 6.00 -17.49 -21.25
N ASP A 46 6.66 -17.23 -22.37
CA ASP A 46 8.12 -17.39 -22.54
C ASP A 46 8.94 -16.25 -21.89
N ASP A 47 8.30 -15.13 -21.56
CA ASP A 47 8.94 -13.98 -20.94
C ASP A 47 8.42 -13.76 -19.51
N ILE A 48 9.34 -13.73 -18.53
CA ILE A 48 9.03 -13.45 -17.13
C ILE A 48 8.30 -12.10 -16.92
N ARG A 49 8.42 -11.17 -17.87
CA ARG A 49 7.70 -9.89 -17.87
C ARG A 49 6.28 -10.00 -18.38
N GLY A 50 5.91 -11.15 -18.96
CA GLY A 50 4.56 -11.39 -19.46
C GLY A 50 3.53 -11.32 -18.35
N ARG A 51 2.31 -10.91 -18.69
CA ARG A 51 1.20 -10.90 -17.74
C ARG A 51 0.83 -12.33 -17.38
N PRO A 52 0.59 -12.62 -16.09
CA PRO A 52 0.17 -13.97 -15.68
C PRO A 52 -1.22 -14.29 -16.22
N THR A 53 -1.38 -15.50 -16.76
CA THR A 53 -2.64 -16.05 -17.24
C THR A 53 -2.91 -17.39 -16.61
N PHE A 54 -4.19 -17.77 -16.49
CA PHE A 54 -4.57 -19.11 -16.05
C PHE A 54 -4.65 -20.02 -17.26
N ILE A 55 -3.74 -20.98 -17.36
CA ILE A 55 -3.66 -21.95 -18.46
C ILE A 55 -4.30 -23.30 -18.13
N GLY A 56 -5.07 -23.37 -17.04
CA GLY A 56 -5.65 -24.63 -16.57
C GLY A 56 -6.54 -25.32 -17.60
N ASP A 57 -7.25 -24.56 -18.41
CA ASP A 57 -8.11 -25.11 -19.47
C ASP A 57 -7.32 -25.76 -20.59
N GLU A 58 -6.13 -25.21 -20.90
CA GLU A 58 -5.23 -25.76 -21.91
C GLU A 58 -4.60 -27.08 -21.47
N ILE A 59 -4.32 -27.21 -20.16
CA ILE A 59 -3.67 -28.41 -19.59
C ILE A 59 -4.66 -29.38 -18.92
N GLY A 60 -5.97 -29.10 -19.00
CA GLY A 60 -7.01 -29.97 -18.45
C GLY A 60 -7.10 -29.95 -16.91
N VAL A 61 -6.72 -28.85 -16.25
CA VAL A 61 -6.67 -28.74 -14.80
C VAL A 61 -7.52 -27.57 -14.32
N ALA A 62 -8.44 -27.84 -13.41
CA ALA A 62 -9.27 -26.78 -12.78
C ALA A 62 -8.57 -26.19 -11.55
N CYS A 63 -8.80 -24.89 -11.31
CA CYS A 63 -8.34 -24.27 -10.06
C CYS A 63 -9.01 -24.89 -8.83
N ASN A 64 -8.22 -25.35 -7.85
CA ASN A 64 -8.75 -25.94 -6.63
C ASN A 64 -9.11 -24.93 -5.53
N GLY A 65 -8.81 -23.63 -5.73
CA GLY A 65 -9.11 -22.59 -4.76
C GLY A 65 -8.15 -22.51 -3.58
N CYS A 66 -6.92 -22.99 -3.70
CA CYS A 66 -5.94 -23.03 -2.59
C CYS A 66 -5.44 -21.66 -2.12
N THR A 67 -5.70 -20.60 -2.87
CA THR A 67 -5.36 -19.19 -2.57
C THR A 67 -3.87 -18.86 -2.45
N LYS A 68 -2.95 -19.78 -2.77
CA LYS A 68 -1.50 -19.54 -2.66
C LYS A 68 -1.03 -18.42 -3.57
N CYS A 69 -1.54 -18.34 -4.81
CA CYS A 69 -1.23 -17.26 -5.74
C CYS A 69 -1.70 -15.88 -5.23
N VAL A 70 -2.84 -15.85 -4.55
CA VAL A 70 -3.37 -14.63 -3.93
C VAL A 70 -2.44 -14.12 -2.83
N THR A 71 -2.02 -15.01 -1.94
CA THR A 71 -1.23 -14.62 -0.75
C THR A 71 0.24 -14.36 -1.03
N ILE A 72 0.79 -14.89 -2.15
CA ILE A 72 2.19 -14.68 -2.51
C ILE A 72 2.38 -13.41 -3.37
N CYS A 73 1.31 -12.88 -3.97
CA CYS A 73 1.40 -11.76 -4.89
C CYS A 73 1.85 -10.49 -4.18
N PRO A 74 3.04 -9.93 -4.48
CA PRO A 74 3.52 -8.73 -3.81
C PRO A 74 2.72 -7.46 -4.19
N GLY A 75 2.05 -7.49 -5.34
CA GLY A 75 1.18 -6.40 -5.80
C GLY A 75 -0.27 -6.53 -5.35
N LEU A 76 -0.64 -7.58 -4.59
CA LEU A 76 -2.01 -7.90 -4.17
C LEU A 76 -3.01 -7.99 -5.35
N ALA A 77 -2.49 -8.27 -6.55
CA ALA A 77 -3.18 -8.13 -7.83
C ALA A 77 -3.81 -9.44 -8.32
N ILE A 78 -4.11 -10.38 -7.43
CA ILE A 78 -4.76 -11.65 -7.78
C ILE A 78 -5.94 -11.88 -6.83
N THR A 79 -7.10 -12.15 -7.40
CA THR A 79 -8.29 -12.57 -6.66
C THR A 79 -8.78 -13.92 -7.16
N LEU A 80 -9.46 -14.68 -6.30
CA LEU A 80 -10.15 -15.91 -6.67
C LEU A 80 -11.63 -15.76 -6.42
N VAL A 81 -12.43 -16.05 -7.43
CA VAL A 81 -13.89 -16.08 -7.34
C VAL A 81 -14.35 -17.53 -7.31
N ASP A 82 -14.93 -17.96 -6.21
CA ASP A 82 -15.38 -19.34 -5.97
C ASP A 82 -16.91 -19.41 -6.07
N TYR A 83 -17.41 -19.99 -7.15
CA TYR A 83 -18.84 -20.17 -7.45
C TYR A 83 -19.43 -21.47 -6.92
N ARG A 84 -18.59 -22.39 -6.39
CA ARG A 84 -19.00 -23.75 -6.04
C ARG A 84 -20.07 -23.84 -4.95
N LYS A 85 -20.19 -22.82 -4.10
CA LYS A 85 -21.13 -22.80 -2.98
C LYS A 85 -22.35 -21.93 -3.24
N ASP A 86 -22.18 -20.87 -3.97
CA ASP A 86 -23.22 -19.88 -4.19
C ASP A 86 -22.88 -19.18 -5.52
N ASP A 87 -23.74 -19.33 -6.49
CA ASP A 87 -23.50 -18.81 -7.83
C ASP A 87 -23.91 -17.34 -7.95
N ASP A 88 -24.94 -16.92 -7.20
CA ASP A 88 -25.42 -15.52 -7.20
C ASP A 88 -24.53 -14.62 -6.34
N TYR A 89 -24.00 -15.17 -5.23
CA TYR A 89 -23.10 -14.49 -4.31
C TYR A 89 -21.82 -15.32 -4.10
N PRO A 90 -20.97 -15.44 -5.14
CA PRO A 90 -19.73 -16.17 -5.03
C PRO A 90 -18.82 -15.61 -3.96
N THR A 91 -17.93 -16.45 -3.47
CA THR A 91 -16.90 -16.04 -2.51
C THR A 91 -15.70 -15.49 -3.25
N VAL A 92 -15.40 -14.21 -3.06
CA VAL A 92 -14.17 -13.58 -3.57
C VAL A 92 -13.11 -13.64 -2.49
N SER A 93 -11.96 -14.25 -2.81
CA SER A 93 -10.78 -14.31 -1.94
C SER A 93 -9.72 -13.34 -2.43
N LEU A 94 -9.27 -12.44 -1.57
CA LEU A 94 -8.28 -11.43 -1.87
C LEU A 94 -7.27 -11.26 -0.72
N ALA A 95 -6.09 -10.77 -1.06
CA ALA A 95 -5.06 -10.43 -0.09
C ALA A 95 -5.26 -8.98 0.40
N HIS A 96 -4.96 -8.72 1.68
CA HIS A 96 -5.14 -7.43 2.30
C HIS A 96 -4.08 -7.19 3.38
N GLU A 97 -3.51 -5.99 3.47
CA GLU A 97 -2.40 -5.67 4.37
C GLU A 97 -2.83 -4.74 5.52
N PHE A 98 -3.91 -5.11 6.23
CA PHE A 98 -4.29 -4.43 7.46
C PHE A 98 -3.93 -5.27 8.69
N LEU A 99 -3.85 -4.60 9.85
CA LEU A 99 -3.79 -5.29 11.12
C LEU A 99 -5.04 -6.15 11.29
N LYS A 100 -4.86 -7.36 11.83
CA LYS A 100 -5.91 -8.37 12.00
C LYS A 100 -7.15 -7.86 12.73
N ASP A 101 -6.96 -6.88 13.63
CA ASP A 101 -8.05 -6.33 14.44
C ASP A 101 -8.88 -5.27 13.72
N ASP A 102 -8.46 -4.85 12.51
CA ASP A 102 -9.14 -3.82 11.72
C ASP A 102 -10.26 -4.39 10.82
N ILE A 103 -10.33 -5.72 10.66
CA ILE A 103 -11.33 -6.39 9.83
C ILE A 103 -11.73 -7.75 10.44
N ARG A 104 -13.04 -8.00 10.53
CA ARG A 104 -13.61 -9.21 11.17
C ARG A 104 -14.68 -9.83 10.27
N PRO A 105 -14.91 -11.15 10.41
CA PRO A 105 -16.08 -11.77 9.81
C PRO A 105 -17.39 -11.08 10.27
N GLY A 106 -18.29 -10.82 9.35
CA GLY A 106 -19.52 -10.07 9.55
C GLY A 106 -19.42 -8.57 9.28
N ASP A 107 -18.22 -8.03 9.13
CA ASP A 107 -18.06 -6.62 8.76
C ASP A 107 -18.54 -6.40 7.30
N THR A 108 -19.05 -5.20 7.03
CA THR A 108 -19.34 -4.74 5.69
C THR A 108 -18.20 -3.88 5.18
N VAL A 109 -17.72 -4.17 3.99
CA VAL A 109 -16.62 -3.44 3.34
C VAL A 109 -17.05 -2.89 1.99
N ASN A 110 -16.49 -1.75 1.58
CA ASN A 110 -16.62 -1.31 0.20
C ASN A 110 -15.68 -2.16 -0.67
N VAL A 111 -16.16 -2.62 -1.81
CA VAL A 111 -15.35 -3.34 -2.80
C VAL A 111 -14.97 -2.39 -3.92
N LEU A 112 -13.70 -2.48 -4.34
CA LEU A 112 -13.08 -1.55 -5.28
C LEU A 112 -12.58 -2.31 -6.52
N ASP A 113 -12.60 -1.64 -7.67
CA ASP A 113 -11.91 -2.10 -8.88
C ASP A 113 -10.41 -1.74 -8.88
N THR A 114 -9.72 -2.00 -9.99
CA THR A 114 -8.29 -1.71 -10.18
C THR A 114 -7.95 -0.22 -10.13
N GLU A 115 -8.90 0.65 -10.42
CA GLU A 115 -8.73 2.11 -10.37
C GLU A 115 -9.09 2.69 -8.99
N GLY A 116 -9.53 1.84 -8.05
CA GLY A 116 -10.01 2.25 -6.73
C GLY A 116 -11.44 2.79 -6.73
N THR A 117 -12.19 2.56 -7.82
CA THR A 117 -13.59 2.99 -7.92
C THR A 117 -14.49 2.04 -7.12
N PRO A 118 -15.39 2.56 -6.27
CA PRO A 118 -16.33 1.71 -5.55
C PRO A 118 -17.29 0.96 -6.48
N LEU A 119 -17.34 -0.36 -6.33
CA LEU A 119 -18.27 -1.24 -7.06
C LEU A 119 -19.54 -1.56 -6.26
N GLY A 120 -19.49 -1.36 -4.94
CA GLY A 120 -20.58 -1.67 -4.03
C GLY A 120 -20.04 -2.07 -2.65
N GLN A 121 -20.88 -2.82 -1.92
CA GLN A 121 -20.54 -3.34 -0.59
C GLN A 121 -20.60 -4.87 -0.59
N ALA A 122 -19.77 -5.48 0.25
CA ALA A 122 -19.73 -6.92 0.45
C ALA A 122 -19.54 -7.26 1.93
N GLU A 123 -20.10 -8.40 2.34
CA GLU A 123 -19.91 -8.93 3.69
C GLU A 123 -18.61 -9.74 3.78
N VAL A 124 -17.84 -9.53 4.82
CA VAL A 124 -16.65 -10.31 5.14
C VAL A 124 -17.07 -11.66 5.72
N ALA A 125 -16.93 -12.71 4.93
CA ALA A 125 -17.26 -14.07 5.34
C ALA A 125 -16.16 -14.70 6.21
N ARG A 126 -14.89 -14.40 5.95
CA ARG A 126 -13.76 -14.95 6.70
C ARG A 126 -12.52 -14.09 6.55
N VAL A 127 -11.75 -14.01 7.64
CA VAL A 127 -10.40 -13.46 7.65
C VAL A 127 -9.44 -14.54 8.14
N ALA A 128 -8.37 -14.78 7.41
CA ALA A 128 -7.34 -15.74 7.78
C ALA A 128 -5.96 -15.08 7.73
N SER A 129 -5.13 -15.43 8.70
CA SER A 129 -3.72 -15.06 8.76
C SER A 129 -2.91 -16.30 9.15
N GLY A 130 -1.67 -16.38 8.70
CA GLY A 130 -0.81 -17.52 9.00
C GLY A 130 0.65 -17.11 9.12
N LYS A 131 1.45 -17.92 9.83
CA LYS A 131 2.89 -17.65 10.02
C LYS A 131 3.68 -17.48 8.70
N LYS A 132 3.17 -18.06 7.59
CA LYS A 132 3.78 -18.00 6.26
C LYS A 132 3.25 -16.85 5.41
N MET A 133 2.27 -16.07 5.92
CA MET A 133 1.63 -14.99 5.18
C MET A 133 2.17 -13.61 5.60
N ASP A 134 3.17 -13.61 6.49
CA ASP A 134 3.74 -12.42 7.10
C ASP A 134 2.64 -11.45 7.58
N ARG A 135 2.56 -10.24 7.07
CA ARG A 135 1.53 -9.25 7.45
C ARG A 135 0.31 -9.25 6.54
N THR A 136 0.26 -10.15 5.56
CA THR A 136 -0.85 -10.26 4.61
C THR A 136 -2.00 -11.04 5.21
N LEU A 137 -3.21 -10.51 5.14
CA LEU A 137 -4.45 -11.19 5.47
C LEU A 137 -5.08 -11.77 4.22
N LEU A 138 -5.58 -12.99 4.30
CA LEU A 138 -6.48 -13.54 3.29
C LEU A 138 -7.92 -13.24 3.71
N VAL A 139 -8.56 -12.33 3.00
CA VAL A 139 -9.95 -11.94 3.24
C VAL A 139 -10.84 -12.65 2.23
N ARG A 140 -11.95 -13.21 2.72
CA ARG A 140 -13.01 -13.78 1.88
C ARG A 140 -14.28 -12.99 2.09
N ILE A 141 -14.82 -12.48 1.00
CA ILE A 141 -16.05 -11.69 0.99
C ILE A 141 -17.10 -12.38 0.13
N LYS A 142 -18.37 -12.15 0.42
CA LYS A 142 -19.47 -12.53 -0.44
C LYS A 142 -19.90 -11.31 -1.24
N ALA A 143 -19.84 -11.41 -2.55
CA ALA A 143 -20.17 -10.30 -3.44
C ALA A 143 -21.13 -10.75 -4.56
N PRO A 144 -21.99 -9.86 -5.05
CA PRO A 144 -22.86 -10.16 -6.20
C PRO A 144 -22.04 -10.63 -7.42
N ARG A 145 -22.51 -11.65 -8.11
CA ARG A 145 -21.87 -12.24 -9.29
C ARG A 145 -21.46 -11.17 -10.33
N ALA A 146 -22.34 -10.19 -10.55
CA ALA A 146 -22.14 -9.16 -11.56
C ALA A 146 -20.87 -8.30 -11.36
N ILE A 147 -20.33 -8.23 -10.14
CA ILE A 147 -19.14 -7.44 -9.82
C ILE A 147 -17.97 -8.30 -9.35
N ALA A 148 -18.18 -9.59 -9.09
CA ALA A 148 -17.21 -10.44 -8.39
C ALA A 148 -15.85 -10.51 -9.09
N THR A 149 -15.80 -10.59 -10.41
CA THR A 149 -14.55 -10.62 -11.20
C THR A 149 -13.86 -9.27 -11.32
N ARG A 150 -14.57 -8.17 -11.06
CA ARG A 150 -14.02 -6.82 -11.12
C ARG A 150 -13.41 -6.37 -9.80
N ILE A 151 -13.66 -7.10 -8.72
CA ILE A 151 -13.16 -6.75 -7.38
C ILE A 151 -11.66 -7.01 -7.33
N ALA A 152 -10.89 -5.92 -7.23
CA ALA A 152 -9.44 -5.93 -7.07
C ALA A 152 -9.00 -5.69 -5.62
N GLY A 153 -9.81 -4.97 -4.84
CA GLY A 153 -9.49 -4.62 -3.46
C GLY A 153 -10.71 -4.34 -2.61
N ILE A 154 -10.46 -4.09 -1.33
CA ILE A 154 -11.49 -3.67 -0.37
C ILE A 154 -11.04 -2.41 0.38
N GLN A 155 -12.02 -1.58 0.72
CA GLN A 155 -11.86 -0.48 1.64
C GLN A 155 -12.67 -0.77 2.89
N VAL A 156 -11.99 -0.94 4.00
CA VAL A 156 -12.64 -1.09 5.30
C VAL A 156 -13.28 0.23 5.68
N GLN A 157 -14.58 0.22 5.96
CA GLN A 157 -15.25 1.39 6.53
C GLN A 157 -14.72 1.57 7.95
N ARG A 158 -13.75 2.45 8.10
CA ARG A 158 -13.42 2.90 9.45
C ARG A 158 -14.57 3.80 9.91
N PRO A 159 -15.17 3.57 11.09
CA PRO A 159 -15.98 4.61 11.70
C PRO A 159 -15.13 5.87 11.62
N GLU A 160 -15.70 6.94 11.08
CA GLU A 160 -15.09 8.23 10.75
C GLU A 160 -13.94 8.51 11.70
N ALA A 161 -12.75 8.48 11.19
CA ALA A 161 -11.56 8.25 11.98
C ALA A 161 -11.56 9.26 13.12
N ALA A 162 -11.85 8.80 14.32
CA ALA A 162 -11.27 9.40 15.49
C ALA A 162 -9.76 9.37 15.21
N GLU A 163 -9.31 10.41 14.57
CA GLU A 163 -7.99 10.76 14.09
C GLU A 163 -6.92 9.67 14.32
N PRO A 164 -6.50 8.89 13.29
CA PRO A 164 -5.42 7.91 13.45
C PRO A 164 -4.15 8.56 13.99
N MET A 165 -4.02 9.88 13.82
CA MET A 165 -2.96 10.70 14.37
C MET A 165 -3.17 11.06 15.85
N ALA A 166 -4.39 11.23 16.33
CA ALA A 166 -4.63 11.58 17.72
C ALA A 166 -4.05 10.55 18.72
N ARG A 167 -4.06 9.26 18.36
CA ARG A 167 -3.46 8.20 19.19
C ARG A 167 -1.94 8.27 19.30
N TYR A 168 -1.26 8.72 18.25
CA TYR A 168 0.20 8.92 18.28
C TYR A 168 0.57 10.33 18.77
N VAL A 169 -0.31 11.28 18.52
CA VAL A 169 -0.20 12.71 18.85
C VAL A 169 -0.23 12.96 20.34
N SER A 170 -1.08 12.26 21.06
CA SER A 170 -1.16 12.36 22.53
C SER A 170 0.10 11.87 23.27
N ARG A 171 1.10 11.37 22.54
CA ARG A 171 2.35 10.82 23.10
C ARG A 171 3.57 11.71 22.94
N LEU A 172 3.51 12.79 22.17
CA LEU A 172 4.61 13.77 22.14
C LEU A 172 4.44 14.77 23.27
N THR A 173 4.99 14.47 24.40
CA THR A 173 5.12 15.39 25.53
C THR A 173 6.24 16.39 25.26
N ASP A 174 6.30 17.51 25.98
CA ASP A 174 7.30 18.54 25.72
C ASP A 174 8.74 18.08 25.97
N ASP A 175 8.91 17.03 26.78
CA ASP A 175 10.20 16.38 27.06
C ASP A 175 10.58 15.32 26.01
N THR A 176 9.69 15.02 25.05
CA THR A 176 9.98 14.05 23.98
C THR A 176 11.10 14.56 23.08
N VAL A 177 12.20 13.79 22.98
CA VAL A 177 13.31 14.13 22.09
C VAL A 177 12.92 13.89 20.63
N VAL A 178 12.75 14.97 19.88
CA VAL A 178 12.40 14.99 18.44
C VAL A 178 13.65 14.84 17.58
N CYS A 179 14.67 15.64 17.83
CA CYS A 179 15.94 15.51 17.13
C CYS A 179 16.95 14.74 17.99
N ARG A 180 17.16 13.46 17.67
CA ARG A 180 18.07 12.60 18.43
C ARG A 180 19.54 12.99 18.30
N CYS A 181 19.93 13.52 17.14
CA CYS A 181 21.33 13.92 16.88
C CYS A 181 21.75 15.13 17.72
N GLU A 182 20.85 16.10 17.84
CA GLU A 182 21.11 17.38 18.55
C GLU A 182 20.38 17.45 19.90
N ARG A 183 19.65 16.39 20.26
CA ARG A 183 18.94 16.23 21.54
C ARG A 183 17.84 17.28 21.80
N VAL A 184 17.24 17.80 20.75
CA VAL A 184 16.18 18.81 20.81
C VAL A 184 14.83 18.18 21.12
N THR A 185 14.11 18.76 22.04
CA THR A 185 12.80 18.29 22.50
C THR A 185 11.63 18.92 21.73
N ALA A 186 10.46 18.32 21.86
CA ALA A 186 9.22 18.85 21.27
C ALA A 186 8.85 20.21 21.91
N GLY A 187 9.09 20.37 23.21
CA GLY A 187 8.81 21.61 23.93
C GLY A 187 9.62 22.79 23.39
N GLU A 188 10.92 22.60 23.15
CA GLU A 188 11.78 23.66 22.58
C GLU A 188 11.28 24.11 21.20
N ILE A 189 10.83 23.18 20.35
CA ILE A 189 10.32 23.49 19.02
C ILE A 189 8.95 24.17 19.11
N ARG A 190 8.03 23.68 19.96
CA ARG A 190 6.71 24.28 20.17
C ARG A 190 6.79 25.73 20.67
N GLU A 191 7.68 25.98 21.59
CA GLU A 191 7.89 27.34 22.12
C GLU A 191 8.22 28.33 21.00
N LEU A 192 9.12 27.96 20.10
CA LEU A 192 9.47 28.80 18.96
C LEU A 192 8.30 28.98 17.97
N ILE A 193 7.52 27.91 17.74
CA ILE A 193 6.32 28.00 16.90
C ILE A 193 5.27 28.95 17.52
N ARG A 194 5.05 28.90 18.84
CA ARG A 194 4.14 29.77 19.59
C ARG A 194 4.61 31.23 19.61
N GLN A 195 5.91 31.44 19.57
CA GLN A 195 6.51 32.79 19.41
C GLN A 195 6.34 33.36 18.00
N GLY A 196 5.72 32.58 17.09
CA GLY A 196 5.40 33.05 15.73
C GLY A 196 6.41 32.60 14.67
N MET A 197 7.38 31.76 15.01
CA MET A 197 8.36 31.26 14.05
C MET A 197 7.68 30.31 13.06
N ARG A 198 7.84 30.59 11.76
CA ARG A 198 7.22 29.82 10.67
C ARG A 198 8.24 29.21 9.70
N ASP A 199 9.47 29.67 9.77
CA ASP A 199 10.57 29.13 8.97
C ASP A 199 11.30 28.01 9.73
N VAL A 200 11.23 26.79 9.17
CA VAL A 200 11.93 25.62 9.73
C VAL A 200 13.45 25.86 9.77
N ASN A 201 13.99 26.69 8.88
CA ASN A 201 15.41 27.01 8.86
C ASN A 201 15.82 27.96 10.02
N GLU A 202 14.91 28.85 10.47
CA GLU A 202 15.12 29.65 11.69
C GLU A 202 15.10 28.75 12.93
N ILE A 203 14.11 27.86 13.06
CA ILE A 203 14.06 26.87 14.15
C ILE A 203 15.34 26.04 14.17
N LYS A 204 15.80 25.61 13.00
CA LYS A 204 17.04 24.86 12.82
C LYS A 204 18.27 25.68 13.25
N THR A 205 18.28 26.99 12.99
CA THR A 205 19.39 27.87 13.41
C THR A 205 19.45 28.03 14.93
N VAL A 206 18.29 28.17 15.58
CA VAL A 206 18.19 28.34 17.04
C VAL A 206 18.45 27.02 17.78
N THR A 207 17.84 25.93 17.34
CA THR A 207 17.84 24.65 18.07
C THR A 207 18.83 23.62 17.51
N ARG A 208 19.37 23.83 16.32
CA ARG A 208 20.14 22.87 15.53
C ARG A 208 19.32 21.64 15.07
N THR A 209 17.98 21.64 15.24
CA THR A 209 17.11 20.56 14.79
C THR A 209 17.33 20.25 13.31
N GLY A 210 17.61 18.99 12.98
CA GLY A 210 17.86 18.57 11.60
C GLY A 210 19.27 18.85 11.06
N MET A 211 20.18 19.43 11.88
CA MET A 211 21.56 19.69 11.48
C MET A 211 22.51 18.51 11.74
N GLY A 212 22.05 17.47 12.40
CA GLY A 212 22.83 16.27 12.67
C GLY A 212 23.17 15.46 11.41
N ALA A 213 23.99 14.41 11.59
CA ALA A 213 24.49 13.56 10.51
C ALA A 213 23.39 12.88 9.66
N CYS A 214 22.20 12.67 10.24
CA CYS A 214 21.06 12.07 9.52
C CYS A 214 20.40 13.02 8.50
N GLY A 215 20.75 14.33 8.48
CA GLY A 215 20.20 15.29 7.52
C GLY A 215 18.69 15.48 7.64
N ALA A 216 18.14 15.54 8.86
CA ALA A 216 16.73 15.68 9.18
C ALA A 216 15.81 14.49 8.77
N LYS A 217 16.35 13.36 8.34
CA LYS A 217 15.56 12.20 7.91
C LYS A 217 14.59 11.68 8.97
N THR A 218 14.95 11.79 10.25
CA THR A 218 14.11 11.31 11.35
C THR A 218 13.22 12.42 11.91
N CYS A 219 13.77 13.61 12.16
CA CYS A 219 13.06 14.68 12.84
C CYS A 219 12.23 15.58 11.91
N GLY A 220 12.49 15.59 10.60
CA GLY A 220 11.78 16.49 9.68
C GLY A 220 10.26 16.32 9.73
N SER A 221 9.77 15.09 9.62
CA SER A 221 8.35 14.79 9.70
C SER A 221 7.74 15.09 11.08
N LEU A 222 8.51 14.95 12.15
CA LEU A 222 8.08 15.29 13.51
C LEU A 222 7.98 16.80 13.72
N VAL A 223 8.88 17.59 13.12
CA VAL A 223 8.78 19.05 13.12
C VAL A 223 7.53 19.50 12.38
N ASP A 224 7.28 18.95 11.19
CA ASP A 224 6.05 19.21 10.42
C ASP A 224 4.79 18.87 11.21
N TYR A 225 4.87 17.82 11.98
CA TYR A 225 3.82 17.38 12.85
C TYR A 225 3.56 18.37 14.01
N LEU A 226 4.62 18.90 14.66
CA LEU A 226 4.49 19.91 15.70
C LEU A 226 3.86 21.21 15.18
N PHE A 227 4.19 21.65 13.96
CA PHE A 227 3.52 22.79 13.33
C PHE A 227 2.02 22.59 13.23
N ARG A 228 1.57 21.40 12.78
CA ARG A 228 0.13 21.08 12.71
C ARG A 228 -0.53 21.02 14.06
N GLN A 229 0.15 20.53 15.11
CA GLN A 229 -0.37 20.51 16.47
C GLN A 229 -0.58 21.90 17.02
N GLU A 230 0.28 22.85 16.67
CA GLU A 230 0.17 24.24 17.08
C GLU A 230 -0.76 25.04 16.13
N GLY A 231 -1.54 24.36 15.28
CA GLY A 231 -2.55 24.97 14.41
C GLY A 231 -2.00 25.71 13.20
N VAL A 232 -0.74 25.50 12.85
CA VAL A 232 -0.10 26.13 11.67
C VAL A 232 -0.28 25.24 10.46
N ALA A 233 -0.90 25.77 9.40
CA ALA A 233 -1.07 25.08 8.13
C ALA A 233 0.27 24.89 7.41
N LEU A 234 0.36 23.85 6.58
CA LEU A 234 1.63 23.50 5.92
C LEU A 234 2.09 24.54 4.89
N ASP A 235 1.18 25.29 4.31
CA ASP A 235 1.42 26.38 3.37
C ASP A 235 1.85 27.69 4.05
N GLU A 236 1.58 27.82 5.36
CA GLU A 236 2.05 28.97 6.16
C GLU A 236 3.50 28.84 6.60
N ARG A 237 4.10 27.66 6.47
CA ARG A 237 5.48 27.41 6.88
C ARG A 237 6.46 27.44 5.72
N ILE A 238 7.65 27.91 5.99
CA ILE A 238 8.79 27.78 5.07
C ILE A 238 9.49 26.43 5.38
N PRO A 239 9.55 25.50 4.41
CA PRO A 239 10.09 24.16 4.64
C PRO A 239 11.61 24.18 4.83
N ASN A 240 12.13 23.09 5.41
CA ASN A 240 13.56 22.90 5.57
C ASN A 240 14.29 22.87 4.21
N VAL A 241 15.35 23.64 4.09
CA VAL A 241 16.26 23.56 2.94
C VAL A 241 17.23 22.37 3.15
N PRO A 242 17.17 21.34 2.27
CA PRO A 242 18.09 20.22 2.36
C PRO A 242 19.54 20.66 2.10
N ARG A 243 20.48 19.97 2.75
CA ARG A 243 21.91 20.22 2.50
C ARG A 243 22.28 19.79 1.07
N PRO A 244 23.29 20.46 0.43
CA PRO A 244 23.92 19.91 -0.76
C PRO A 244 24.35 18.45 -0.51
N LEU A 245 24.33 17.61 -1.52
CA LEU A 245 24.48 16.15 -1.47
C LEU A 245 23.22 15.36 -1.05
N PHE A 246 22.09 16.02 -0.85
CA PHE A 246 20.81 15.34 -0.73
C PHE A 246 20.19 14.99 -2.10
N VAL A 247 20.85 15.43 -3.17
CA VAL A 247 20.50 15.10 -4.56
C VAL A 247 21.29 13.84 -4.93
N GLU A 248 20.63 12.88 -5.55
CA GLU A 248 21.28 11.71 -6.14
C GLU A 248 22.33 12.16 -7.16
N VAL A 249 23.58 11.89 -6.84
CA VAL A 249 24.71 12.18 -7.73
C VAL A 249 25.29 10.85 -8.20
N PRO A 250 25.37 10.57 -9.51
CA PRO A 250 25.97 9.35 -10.02
C PRO A 250 27.39 9.17 -9.49
N LEU A 251 27.73 7.96 -9.03
CA LEU A 251 29.07 7.62 -8.50
C LEU A 251 30.20 8.01 -9.44
N GLY A 252 29.97 8.00 -10.76
CA GLY A 252 30.92 8.48 -11.77
C GLY A 252 31.32 9.92 -11.62
N VAL A 253 30.50 10.78 -11.02
CA VAL A 253 30.85 12.19 -10.74
C VAL A 253 31.90 12.26 -9.63
N PHE A 254 31.76 11.44 -8.59
CA PHE A 254 32.71 11.37 -7.48
C PHE A 254 34.04 10.72 -7.88
N SER A 255 34.03 9.80 -8.85
CA SER A 255 35.23 9.17 -9.36
C SER A 255 36.00 10.01 -10.40
N GLY A 256 35.46 11.17 -10.76
CA GLY A 256 36.05 12.02 -11.81
C GLY A 256 35.89 11.48 -13.24
N LEU A 257 35.10 10.40 -13.43
CA LEU A 257 34.86 9.77 -14.73
C LEU A 257 33.88 10.55 -15.61
N GLN A 258 33.03 11.40 -15.04
CA GLN A 258 32.21 12.35 -15.80
C GLN A 258 32.85 13.73 -15.78
N LYS A 259 33.42 14.13 -16.90
CA LYS A 259 33.78 15.54 -17.14
C LYS A 259 32.45 16.32 -17.18
N GLY A 260 32.30 17.28 -16.24
CA GLY A 260 31.15 18.15 -16.20
C GLY A 260 30.85 18.76 -17.58
N ARG A 261 29.54 18.83 -17.87
CA ARG A 261 29.06 19.68 -18.98
C ARG A 261 29.17 21.14 -18.58
#